data_774373064d88e7014ba754dacb14d422
#
_entry.id   774373064d88e7014ba754dacb14d422
#
_cell.length_a   1.000
_cell.length_b   1.000
_cell.length_c   1.000
_cell.angle_alpha   90.00
_cell.angle_beta   90.00
_cell.angle_gamma   90.00
#
_symmetry.space_group_name_H-M   'P 1'
#
loop_
_entity.id
_entity.type
_entity.pdbx_description
1 polymer ?
#
loop_
_entity_poly.entity_id
_entity_poly.type
_entity_poly.pdbx_seq_one_letter_code
_entity_poly.pdbx_strand_id
1 'polypeptide(L)'
;VAAFWADNTTFKMKYVGMMPTTTNNATAFHAGEYAHLSQEEQITITCSRTQDDAINNLQSEYEDFRVYTPITEVVTNPKGKVIGIVAPIGMKEGVSPKKKYNLMEQTMVNGRTVYKLVEANLKPDKEIWDNRYVGESEAEGTGTQGTMFKTLKQVYPGMLLMESKKKQKSK
;
A
#
# COMPACT_ATOMS: atom_id res chain seq x y z
N VAL A 1 -0.90 -17.11 -5.13
CA VAL A 1 0.30 -16.49 -5.74
C VAL A 1 1.53 -17.00 -5.00
N ALA A 2 2.50 -17.52 -5.73
CA ALA A 2 3.79 -17.92 -5.20
C ALA A 2 4.81 -16.82 -5.44
N ALA A 3 5.58 -16.50 -4.41
CA ALA A 3 6.57 -15.46 -4.47
C ALA A 3 7.98 -16.04 -4.39
N PHE A 4 8.85 -15.53 -5.23
CA PHE A 4 10.26 -15.90 -5.31
C PHE A 4 11.12 -14.64 -5.25
N TRP A 5 12.19 -14.72 -4.49
CA TRP A 5 13.23 -13.71 -4.50
C TRP A 5 14.39 -14.17 -5.39
N ALA A 6 14.89 -13.29 -6.24
CA ALA A 6 16.03 -13.55 -7.11
C ALA A 6 17.25 -12.79 -6.60
N ASP A 7 18.31 -13.51 -6.33
CA ASP A 7 19.62 -12.92 -6.04
C ASP A 7 20.31 -12.55 -7.34
N ASN A 8 20.39 -11.24 -7.61
CA ASN A 8 21.03 -10.71 -8.81
C ASN A 8 22.53 -10.99 -8.90
N THR A 9 23.17 -11.32 -7.80
CA THR A 9 24.61 -11.60 -7.76
C THR A 9 24.89 -13.06 -8.13
N THR A 10 24.10 -13.99 -7.62
CA THR A 10 24.31 -15.42 -7.82
C THR A 10 23.27 -16.05 -8.75
N PHE A 11 22.27 -15.31 -9.19
CA PHE A 11 21.14 -15.77 -10.01
C PHE A 11 20.38 -16.95 -9.38
N LYS A 12 20.42 -17.08 -8.06
CA LYS A 12 19.69 -18.09 -7.32
C LYS A 12 18.30 -17.59 -6.99
N MET A 13 17.31 -18.43 -7.22
CA MET A 13 15.94 -18.20 -6.79
C MET A 13 15.71 -18.80 -5.41
N LYS A 14 15.12 -18.02 -4.50
CA LYS A 14 14.70 -18.47 -3.19
C LYS A 14 13.17 -18.44 -3.14
N TYR A 15 12.56 -19.56 -2.80
CA TYR A 15 11.13 -19.57 -2.47
C TYR A 15 10.92 -18.85 -1.13
N VAL A 16 10.13 -17.78 -1.14
CA VAL A 16 9.85 -16.97 0.05
C VAL A 16 8.57 -17.41 0.72
N GLY A 17 7.51 -17.64 -0.07
CA GLY A 17 6.23 -18.04 0.48
C GLY A 17 5.13 -18.09 -0.57
N MET A 18 3.94 -18.43 -0.10
CA MET A 18 2.73 -18.47 -0.91
C MET A 18 1.56 -17.87 -0.12
N MET A 19 0.83 -16.97 -0.75
CA MET A 19 -0.41 -16.44 -0.22
C MET A 19 -1.59 -17.02 -1.03
N PRO A 20 -2.40 -17.88 -0.42
CA PRO A 20 -3.65 -18.29 -1.05
C PRO A 20 -4.62 -17.10 -1.10
N THR A 21 -5.34 -16.99 -2.18
CA THR A 21 -6.41 -16.03 -2.34
C THR A 21 -7.67 -16.72 -2.80
N THR A 22 -8.83 -16.23 -2.38
CA THR A 22 -10.12 -16.77 -2.76
C THR A 22 -11.01 -15.65 -3.30
N THR A 23 -11.77 -15.97 -4.34
CA THR A 23 -12.71 -15.04 -4.97
C THR A 23 -14.02 -14.89 -4.21
N ASN A 24 -14.24 -15.69 -3.16
CA ASN A 24 -15.55 -15.81 -2.49
C ASN A 24 -16.06 -14.53 -1.84
N ASN A 25 -15.17 -13.60 -1.50
CA ASN A 25 -15.57 -12.32 -0.88
C ASN A 25 -15.78 -11.18 -1.89
N ALA A 26 -15.26 -11.31 -3.11
CA ALA A 26 -15.34 -10.23 -4.10
C ALA A 26 -16.73 -10.14 -4.74
N THR A 27 -17.38 -11.28 -4.95
CA THR A 27 -18.65 -11.36 -5.68
C THR A 27 -19.87 -10.97 -4.84
N ALA A 28 -19.89 -11.28 -3.54
CA ALA A 28 -21.07 -11.05 -2.70
C ALA A 28 -21.28 -9.55 -2.34
N PHE A 29 -20.20 -8.79 -2.15
CA PHE A 29 -20.29 -7.38 -1.77
C PHE A 29 -20.50 -6.41 -2.94
N HIS A 30 -20.17 -6.83 -4.15
CA HIS A 30 -20.19 -5.97 -5.35
C HIS A 30 -21.16 -6.45 -6.44
N ALA A 31 -22.02 -7.39 -6.13
CA ALA A 31 -22.97 -7.94 -7.11
C ALA A 31 -23.85 -6.86 -7.74
N GLY A 32 -24.20 -5.80 -7.01
CA GLY A 32 -24.95 -4.66 -7.54
C GLY A 32 -24.11 -3.72 -8.39
N GLU A 33 -22.82 -3.55 -8.05
CA GLU A 33 -21.91 -2.64 -8.76
C GLU A 33 -21.56 -3.17 -10.17
N TYR A 34 -21.50 -4.50 -10.33
CA TYR A 34 -21.15 -5.16 -11.59
C TYR A 34 -22.32 -5.75 -12.35
N ALA A 35 -23.55 -5.59 -11.88
CA ALA A 35 -24.73 -6.18 -12.50
C ALA A 35 -24.98 -5.73 -13.96
N HIS A 36 -24.41 -4.58 -14.33
CA HIS A 36 -24.53 -4.03 -15.69
C HIS A 36 -23.42 -4.52 -16.66
N LEU A 37 -22.42 -5.22 -16.15
CA LEU A 37 -21.30 -5.72 -16.93
C LEU A 37 -21.59 -7.13 -17.46
N SER A 38 -20.98 -7.48 -18.60
CA SER A 38 -20.99 -8.83 -19.13
C SER A 38 -20.29 -9.82 -18.19
N GLN A 39 -20.58 -11.10 -18.32
CA GLN A 39 -19.95 -12.14 -17.51
C GLN A 39 -18.41 -12.14 -17.67
N GLU A 40 -17.92 -11.91 -18.87
CA GLU A 40 -16.49 -11.87 -19.17
C GLU A 40 -15.81 -10.68 -18.47
N GLU A 41 -16.42 -9.50 -18.51
CA GLU A 41 -15.92 -8.32 -17.78
C GLU A 41 -15.92 -8.55 -16.27
N GLN A 42 -16.99 -9.14 -15.73
CA GLN A 42 -17.06 -9.47 -14.31
C GLN A 42 -15.95 -10.44 -13.89
N ILE A 43 -15.67 -11.48 -14.70
CA ILE A 43 -14.57 -12.41 -14.43
C ILE A 43 -13.23 -11.69 -14.48
N THR A 44 -12.99 -10.87 -15.49
CA THR A 44 -11.74 -10.12 -15.66
C THR A 44 -11.46 -9.21 -14.47
N ILE A 45 -12.44 -8.41 -14.05
CA ILE A 45 -12.34 -7.51 -12.90
C ILE A 45 -12.11 -8.31 -11.61
N THR A 46 -12.83 -9.40 -11.42
CA THR A 46 -12.68 -10.24 -10.22
C THR A 46 -11.31 -10.87 -10.15
N CYS A 47 -10.77 -11.37 -11.27
CA CYS A 47 -9.43 -11.92 -11.34
C CYS A 47 -8.36 -10.86 -11.02
N SER A 48 -8.46 -9.68 -11.62
CA SER A 48 -7.54 -8.57 -11.37
C SER A 48 -7.52 -8.17 -9.88
N ARG A 49 -8.68 -7.94 -9.28
CA ARG A 49 -8.79 -7.58 -7.86
C ARG A 49 -8.27 -8.68 -6.93
N THR A 50 -8.54 -9.94 -7.26
CA THR A 50 -8.03 -11.06 -6.47
C THR A 50 -6.50 -11.14 -6.53
N GLN A 51 -5.93 -10.81 -7.68
CA GLN A 51 -4.48 -10.73 -7.85
C GLN A 51 -3.88 -9.58 -7.04
N ASP A 52 -4.49 -8.39 -7.08
CA ASP A 52 -4.05 -7.24 -6.29
C ASP A 52 -4.10 -7.53 -4.78
N ASP A 53 -5.18 -8.16 -4.30
CA ASP A 53 -5.32 -8.57 -2.90
C ASP A 53 -4.25 -9.60 -2.50
N ALA A 54 -3.92 -10.54 -3.37
CA ALA A 54 -2.87 -11.53 -3.12
C ALA A 54 -1.49 -10.86 -3.02
N ILE A 55 -1.19 -9.90 -3.90
CA ILE A 55 0.06 -9.13 -3.88
C ILE A 55 0.15 -8.29 -2.60
N ASN A 56 -0.91 -7.56 -2.25
CA ASN A 56 -0.97 -6.76 -1.03
C ASN A 56 -0.76 -7.60 0.23
N ASN A 57 -1.38 -8.78 0.30
CA ASN A 57 -1.19 -9.69 1.41
C ASN A 57 0.25 -10.23 1.47
N LEU A 58 0.84 -10.52 0.33
CA LEU A 58 2.22 -10.98 0.24
C LEU A 58 3.20 -9.92 0.71
N GLN A 59 3.00 -8.67 0.30
CA GLN A 59 3.81 -7.52 0.72
C GLN A 59 3.70 -7.23 2.22
N SER A 60 2.52 -7.44 2.80
CA SER A 60 2.32 -7.23 4.24
C SER A 60 2.89 -8.36 5.10
N GLU A 61 2.91 -9.59 4.59
CA GLU A 61 3.34 -10.77 5.35
C GLU A 61 4.85 -10.99 5.28
N TYR A 62 5.44 -10.85 4.09
CA TYR A 62 6.85 -11.16 3.87
C TYR A 62 7.71 -9.90 3.78
N GLU A 63 8.75 -9.85 4.58
CA GLU A 63 9.65 -8.70 4.69
C GLU A 63 10.37 -8.38 3.37
N ASP A 64 10.76 -9.42 2.64
CA ASP A 64 11.45 -9.30 1.34
C ASP A 64 10.60 -8.60 0.27
N PHE A 65 9.27 -8.57 0.45
CA PHE A 65 8.31 -7.94 -0.47
C PHE A 65 7.68 -6.66 0.07
N ARG A 66 8.14 -6.16 1.23
CA ARG A 66 7.60 -4.91 1.76
C ARG A 66 7.87 -3.75 0.83
N VAL A 67 6.82 -3.00 0.56
CA VAL A 67 6.92 -1.77 -0.20
C VAL A 67 7.17 -0.61 0.76
N TYR A 68 8.18 0.18 0.42
CA TYR A 68 8.45 1.47 1.02
C TYR A 68 8.01 2.53 0.03
N THR A 69 7.00 3.29 0.39
CA THR A 69 6.45 4.33 -0.48
C THR A 69 6.99 5.69 -0.05
N PRO A 70 7.64 6.45 -0.93
CA PRO A 70 8.10 7.79 -0.57
C PRO A 70 6.90 8.71 -0.31
N ILE A 71 7.01 9.56 0.70
CA ILE A 71 6.06 10.65 0.89
C ILE A 71 6.35 11.73 -0.16
N THR A 72 5.28 12.23 -0.77
CA THR A 72 5.37 13.24 -1.84
C THR A 72 5.16 14.64 -1.34
N GLU A 73 4.36 14.79 -0.29
CA GLU A 73 3.99 16.11 0.23
C GLU A 73 3.94 16.11 1.75
N VAL A 74 4.31 17.24 2.35
CA VAL A 74 4.17 17.53 3.77
C VAL A 74 3.08 18.57 3.95
N VAL A 75 2.00 18.18 4.61
CA VAL A 75 0.85 19.06 4.86
C VAL A 75 1.08 19.85 6.13
N THR A 76 1.01 21.17 6.03
CA THR A 76 1.17 22.08 7.17
C THR A 76 -0.09 22.90 7.41
N ASN A 77 -0.30 23.32 8.65
CA ASN A 77 -1.34 24.27 8.97
C ASN A 77 -0.88 25.72 8.63
N PRO A 78 -1.78 26.74 8.71
CA PRO A 78 -1.42 28.14 8.43
C PRO A 78 -0.29 28.70 9.31
N LYS A 79 0.03 28.05 10.42
CA LYS A 79 1.14 28.41 11.31
C LYS A 79 2.45 27.69 10.97
N GLY A 80 2.50 26.99 9.83
CA GLY A 80 3.69 26.24 9.37
C GLY A 80 3.97 24.93 10.15
N LYS A 81 3.06 24.49 11.03
CA LYS A 81 3.23 23.21 11.73
C LYS A 81 2.75 22.05 10.89
N VAL A 82 3.52 20.98 10.85
CA VAL A 82 3.14 19.72 10.18
C VAL A 82 1.88 19.15 10.82
N ILE A 83 0.91 18.77 9.99
CA ILE A 83 -0.33 18.13 10.40
C ILE A 83 -0.54 16.77 9.69
N GLY A 84 0.24 16.48 8.65
CA GLY A 84 0.17 15.25 7.93
C GLY A 84 1.19 15.15 6.78
N ILE A 85 1.16 14.02 6.14
CA ILE A 85 1.96 13.68 4.95
C ILE A 85 1.05 13.07 3.90
N VAL A 86 1.40 13.21 2.64
CA VAL A 86 0.73 12.53 1.52
C VAL A 86 1.67 11.50 0.93
N ALA A 87 1.14 10.31 0.67
CA ALA A 87 1.85 9.25 -0.05
C ALA A 87 1.00 8.76 -1.23
N PRO A 88 1.61 8.46 -2.40
CA PRO A 88 0.90 8.08 -3.62
C PRO A 88 0.43 6.62 -3.57
N ILE A 89 -0.31 6.27 -2.52
CA ILE A 89 -0.97 4.98 -2.32
C ILE A 89 -2.43 5.20 -1.96
N GLY A 90 -3.27 4.29 -2.38
CA GLY A 90 -4.71 4.37 -2.20
C GLY A 90 -5.38 3.02 -1.98
N MET A 91 -6.63 2.91 -2.38
CA MET A 91 -7.41 1.68 -2.23
C MET A 91 -6.84 0.52 -3.05
N LYS A 92 -6.21 0.78 -4.20
CA LYS A 92 -5.56 -0.23 -5.03
C LYS A 92 -4.42 -0.94 -4.29
N GLU A 93 -3.61 -0.20 -3.53
CA GLU A 93 -2.55 -0.74 -2.67
C GLU A 93 -3.10 -1.26 -1.32
N GLY A 94 -4.40 -1.37 -1.20
CA GLY A 94 -5.06 -1.89 -0.01
C GLY A 94 -5.04 -0.95 1.19
N VAL A 95 -4.87 0.36 0.99
CA VAL A 95 -4.98 1.33 2.09
C VAL A 95 -6.40 1.27 2.67
N SER A 96 -6.50 1.18 3.97
CA SER A 96 -7.78 1.16 4.67
C SER A 96 -7.67 1.80 6.07
N PRO A 97 -8.78 2.27 6.65
CA PRO A 97 -8.77 2.90 7.98
C PRO A 97 -8.29 1.97 9.11
N LYS A 98 -8.31 0.66 8.86
CA LYS A 98 -7.90 -0.37 9.83
C LYS A 98 -6.40 -0.66 9.81
N LYS A 99 -5.72 -0.30 8.72
CA LYS A 99 -4.29 -0.51 8.56
C LYS A 99 -3.49 0.58 9.27
N LYS A 100 -2.27 0.23 9.66
CA LYS A 100 -1.32 1.13 10.28
C LYS A 100 -0.05 1.16 9.48
N TYR A 101 0.63 2.29 9.52
CA TYR A 101 1.84 2.55 8.76
C TYR A 101 2.95 3.06 9.68
N ASN A 102 4.17 2.82 9.29
CA ASN A 102 5.37 3.32 9.94
C ASN A 102 6.04 4.32 9.03
N LEU A 103 6.42 5.46 9.57
CA LEU A 103 7.23 6.46 8.88
C LEU A 103 8.70 6.15 9.13
N MET A 104 9.46 6.01 8.06
CA MET A 104 10.86 5.61 8.08
C MET A 104 11.72 6.68 7.43
N GLU A 105 12.88 6.92 8.01
CA GLU A 105 13.96 7.70 7.41
C GLU A 105 14.99 6.75 6.80
N GLN A 106 15.33 6.99 5.55
CA GLN A 106 16.37 6.23 4.86
C GLN A 106 17.72 6.93 5.07
N THR A 107 18.69 6.19 5.58
CA THR A 107 20.06 6.67 5.78
C THR A 107 21.06 5.69 5.21
N MET A 108 22.27 6.16 4.88
CA MET A 108 23.38 5.30 4.47
C MET A 108 24.36 5.14 5.62
N VAL A 109 24.63 3.91 6.03
CA VAL A 109 25.64 3.58 7.04
C VAL A 109 26.61 2.57 6.43
N ASN A 110 27.89 2.91 6.35
CA ASN A 110 28.93 2.05 5.78
C ASN A 110 28.60 1.51 4.37
N GLY A 111 28.01 2.35 3.50
CA GLY A 111 27.62 1.97 2.13
C GLY A 111 26.36 1.10 2.04
N ARG A 112 25.68 0.86 3.16
CA ARG A 112 24.41 0.12 3.20
C ARG A 112 23.26 1.05 3.54
N THR A 113 22.14 0.86 2.85
CA THR A 113 20.89 1.55 3.19
C THR A 113 20.32 0.99 4.50
N VAL A 114 20.06 1.88 5.44
CA VAL A 114 19.44 1.56 6.74
C VAL A 114 18.17 2.39 6.88
N TYR A 115 17.13 1.75 7.36
CA TYR A 115 15.84 2.39 7.62
C TYR A 115 15.66 2.63 9.12
N LYS A 116 15.47 3.89 9.50
CA LYS A 116 15.25 4.30 10.89
C LYS A 116 13.77 4.63 11.08
N LEU A 117 13.14 4.05 12.09
CA LEU A 117 11.77 4.37 12.46
C LEU A 117 11.68 5.79 13.05
N VAL A 118 10.88 6.65 12.43
CA VAL A 118 10.60 8.03 12.90
C VAL A 118 9.29 8.07 13.68
N GLU A 119 8.25 7.43 13.17
CA GLU A 119 6.96 7.32 13.83
C GLU A 119 6.28 6.01 13.46
N ALA A 120 5.63 5.38 14.45
CA ALA A 120 4.92 4.13 14.27
C ALA A 120 3.41 4.32 14.34
N ASN A 121 2.68 3.41 13.70
CA ASN A 121 1.22 3.32 13.77
C ASN A 121 0.45 4.54 13.23
N LEU A 122 0.98 5.23 12.24
CA LEU A 122 0.23 6.25 11.51
C LEU A 122 -1.02 5.62 10.90
N LYS A 123 -2.08 6.40 10.89
CA LYS A 123 -3.34 6.00 10.24
C LYS A 123 -3.60 6.91 9.05
N PRO A 124 -4.20 6.39 7.97
CA PRO A 124 -4.72 7.22 6.91
C PRO A 124 -5.80 8.15 7.47
N ASP A 125 -5.97 9.30 6.88
CA ASP A 125 -7.09 10.19 7.18
C ASP A 125 -8.41 9.58 6.70
N LYS A 126 -9.51 10.29 6.92
CA LYS A 126 -10.86 9.81 6.59
C LYS A 126 -11.03 9.58 5.09
N GLU A 127 -10.41 10.43 4.27
CA GLU A 127 -10.46 10.34 2.82
C GLU A 127 -9.25 9.55 2.33
N ILE A 128 -9.51 8.34 1.81
CA ILE A 128 -8.51 7.49 1.18
C ILE A 128 -8.64 7.67 -0.33
N TRP A 129 -7.52 7.91 -1.00
CA TRP A 129 -7.51 8.04 -2.45
C TRP A 129 -8.04 6.77 -3.12
N ASP A 130 -9.11 6.91 -3.91
CA ASP A 130 -9.64 5.82 -4.71
C ASP A 130 -8.94 5.80 -6.08
N ASN A 131 -7.87 5.03 -6.16
CA ASN A 131 -7.05 4.86 -7.36
C ASN A 131 -7.33 3.53 -8.07
N ARG A 132 -8.39 2.82 -7.73
CA ARG A 132 -8.71 1.50 -8.30
C ARG A 132 -8.98 1.53 -9.79
N TYR A 133 -9.41 2.68 -10.30
CA TYR A 133 -9.78 2.89 -11.70
C TYR A 133 -8.84 3.83 -12.47
N VAL A 134 -7.74 4.25 -11.85
CA VAL A 134 -6.76 5.10 -12.52
C VAL A 134 -6.11 4.32 -13.65
N GLY A 135 -6.27 4.79 -14.87
CA GLY A 135 -5.79 4.15 -16.10
C GLY A 135 -6.81 3.32 -16.86
N GLU A 136 -8.02 3.09 -16.31
CA GLU A 136 -9.10 2.35 -16.97
C GLU A 136 -10.17 3.25 -17.60
N SER A 137 -10.26 4.51 -17.19
CA SER A 137 -11.14 5.51 -17.78
C SER A 137 -10.53 6.90 -17.65
N GLU A 138 -10.94 7.82 -18.55
CA GLU A 138 -10.51 9.22 -18.63
C GLU A 138 -10.96 10.10 -17.43
N ALA A 139 -11.30 9.51 -16.31
CA ALA A 139 -11.54 10.23 -15.08
C ALA A 139 -10.20 10.74 -14.52
N GLU A 140 -9.70 11.82 -15.11
CA GLU A 140 -8.73 12.69 -14.47
C GLU A 140 -9.34 13.16 -13.15
N GLY A 141 -9.02 12.45 -12.09
CA GLY A 141 -9.35 12.85 -10.74
C GLY A 141 -8.68 14.18 -10.44
N THR A 142 -9.45 15.25 -10.46
CA THR A 142 -9.06 16.56 -9.97
C THR A 142 -8.90 16.48 -8.45
N GLY A 143 -7.75 16.01 -7.97
CA GLY A 143 -7.50 15.89 -6.55
C GLY A 143 -6.05 15.51 -6.27
N THR A 144 -5.64 15.62 -5.02
CA THR A 144 -4.32 15.18 -4.54
C THR A 144 -4.14 13.70 -4.88
N GLN A 145 -3.14 13.38 -5.71
CA GLN A 145 -2.82 12.01 -6.08
C GLN A 145 -2.15 11.29 -4.92
N GLY A 146 -2.93 10.83 -3.94
CA GLY A 146 -2.41 10.11 -2.80
C GLY A 146 -3.33 10.18 -1.58
N THR A 147 -3.01 9.38 -0.59
CA THR A 147 -3.70 9.35 0.70
C THR A 147 -2.92 10.15 1.73
N MET A 148 -3.64 10.95 2.51
CA MET A 148 -3.09 11.70 3.64
C MET A 148 -2.98 10.80 4.88
N PHE A 149 -1.84 10.89 5.57
CA PHE A 149 -1.59 10.23 6.85
C PHE A 149 -1.30 11.29 7.92
N LYS A 150 -1.94 11.21 9.07
CA LYS A 150 -1.77 12.18 10.14
C LYS A 150 -0.46 11.97 10.88
N THR A 151 0.34 13.02 10.98
CA THR A 151 1.55 13.08 11.81
C THR A 151 1.77 14.50 12.29
N LEU A 152 2.39 14.64 13.46
CA LEU A 152 2.84 15.90 14.01
C LEU A 152 4.38 15.97 14.11
N LYS A 153 5.05 14.95 13.59
CA LYS A 153 6.52 14.91 13.57
C LYS A 153 7.07 15.82 12.50
N GLN A 154 8.29 16.25 12.69
CA GLN A 154 9.03 16.93 11.65
C GLN A 154 9.40 15.91 10.57
N VAL A 155 8.97 16.17 9.35
CA VAL A 155 9.10 15.28 8.20
C VAL A 155 9.49 16.08 6.97
N TYR A 156 10.03 15.40 5.98
CA TYR A 156 10.40 15.98 4.68
C TYR A 156 10.07 15.02 3.54
N PRO A 157 9.83 15.52 2.32
CA PRO A 157 9.60 14.69 1.15
C PRO A 157 10.76 13.71 0.92
N GLY A 158 10.43 12.49 0.51
CA GLY A 158 11.42 11.42 0.33
C GLY A 158 11.60 10.50 1.54
N MET A 159 11.10 10.85 2.73
CA MET A 159 10.91 9.85 3.79
C MET A 159 9.97 8.76 3.31
N LEU A 160 10.05 7.57 3.90
CA LEU A 160 9.34 6.39 3.42
C LEU A 160 8.20 5.99 4.36
N LEU A 161 7.07 5.66 3.78
CA LEU A 161 5.94 5.07 4.47
C LEU A 161 5.91 3.56 4.20
N MET A 162 5.75 2.76 5.24
CA MET A 162 5.71 1.29 5.20
C MET A 162 4.51 0.78 5.98
N GLU A 163 3.77 -0.19 5.45
CA GLU A 163 2.69 -0.84 6.20
C GLU A 163 3.25 -1.55 7.45
N SER A 164 2.64 -1.29 8.60
CA SER A 164 3.01 -1.93 9.86
C SER A 164 2.47 -3.36 9.92
N LYS A 165 3.30 -4.33 10.31
CA LYS A 165 2.85 -5.72 10.53
C LYS A 165 1.74 -5.76 11.57
N LYS A 166 0.67 -6.47 11.28
CA LYS A 166 -0.24 -6.94 12.33
C LYS A 166 0.58 -7.83 13.28
N LYS A 167 0.60 -7.49 14.58
CA LYS A 167 1.12 -8.44 15.57
C LYS A 167 0.31 -9.74 15.43
N GLN A 168 0.92 -10.80 14.94
CA GLN A 168 0.34 -12.13 15.06
C GLN A 168 0.12 -12.35 16.56
N LYS A 169 -1.13 -12.51 16.95
CA LYS A 169 -1.42 -13.04 18.28
C LYS A 169 -0.91 -14.46 18.27
N SER A 170 0.21 -14.71 18.94
CA SER A 170 0.61 -16.08 19.29
C SER A 170 -0.56 -16.74 20.01
N LYS A 171 -1.13 -17.77 19.36
CA LYS A 171 -2.06 -18.68 20.01
C LYS A 171 -1.32 -19.57 20.96
#